data_a1b36cf787c8b680ed9188d24b03e0fa
#
_entry.id   a1b36cf787c8b680ed9188d24b03e0fa
#
_cell.length_a   1.000
_cell.length_b   1.000
_cell.length_c   1.000
_cell.angle_alpha   90.00
_cell.angle_beta   90.00
_cell.angle_gamma   90.00
#
_symmetry.space_group_name_H-M   'P 1'
#
loop_
_entity.id
_entity.type
_entity.pdbx_description
1 polymer ?
#
loop_
_entity_poly.entity_id
_entity_poly.type
_entity_poly.pdbx_seq_one_letter_code
_entity_poly.pdbx_strand_id
1 'polypeptide(L)'
;MNREGQVERTTKETRVKLSLRLSGEGSGKIGTGVPFLDHMLTLFSRHGLFDLTIAAKGDVEVDFHHVVEDVGICLGEAFRRALGDMKGIRRYGHAVVPMIEALAAVTVDVSARPHLVYNSPLGNEKVGTFDVELVEEFLRAFAQSSGVCLHVNVAYGSNAHHTIEAVFKALGRAMSAAVELDPRVKGVPSTKGVLG
;
A
#
# COMPACT_ATOMS: atom_id res chain seq x y z
N MET A 1 15.34 -10.05 -13.50
CA MET A 1 13.88 -10.32 -13.53
C MET A 1 13.13 -9.01 -13.58
N ASN A 2 12.16 -8.89 -14.45
CA ASN A 2 11.28 -7.73 -14.50
C ASN A 2 10.32 -7.82 -13.31
N ARG A 3 10.49 -6.97 -12.27
CA ARG A 3 9.68 -6.96 -11.05
C ARG A 3 8.55 -5.96 -11.21
N GLU A 4 7.69 -6.26 -12.18
CA GLU A 4 6.57 -5.39 -12.58
C GLU A 4 5.24 -6.14 -12.47
N GLY A 5 4.20 -5.43 -12.08
CA GLY A 5 2.83 -5.91 -12.04
C GLY A 5 1.90 -4.94 -12.75
N GLN A 6 1.05 -5.46 -13.61
CA GLN A 6 0.01 -4.68 -14.28
C GLN A 6 -1.34 -5.31 -13.99
N VAL A 7 -2.33 -4.46 -13.68
CA VAL A 7 -3.70 -4.85 -13.36
C VAL A 7 -4.67 -3.94 -14.09
N GLU A 8 -5.68 -4.53 -14.68
CA GLU A 8 -6.87 -3.83 -15.15
C GLU A 8 -8.09 -4.51 -14.52
N ARG A 9 -8.91 -3.73 -13.81
CA ARG A 9 -10.13 -4.19 -13.16
C ARG A 9 -11.27 -3.28 -13.59
N THR A 10 -12.38 -3.90 -13.97
CA THR A 10 -13.61 -3.19 -14.33
C THR A 10 -14.78 -3.87 -13.64
N THR A 11 -15.54 -3.10 -12.88
CA THR A 11 -16.81 -3.50 -12.27
C THR A 11 -17.95 -2.69 -12.88
N LYS A 12 -19.12 -2.71 -12.27
CA LYS A 12 -20.22 -1.80 -12.63
C LYS A 12 -20.01 -0.39 -12.07
N GLU A 13 -19.20 -0.27 -11.02
CA GLU A 13 -18.99 0.92 -10.20
C GLU A 13 -17.69 1.62 -10.55
N THR A 14 -16.64 0.85 -10.89
CA THR A 14 -15.29 1.38 -11.09
C THR A 14 -14.59 0.80 -12.31
N ARG A 15 -13.60 1.55 -12.78
CA ARG A 15 -12.60 1.07 -13.73
C ARG A 15 -11.22 1.52 -13.29
N VAL A 16 -10.30 0.58 -13.03
CA VAL A 16 -8.95 0.84 -12.57
C VAL A 16 -7.95 0.21 -13.52
N LYS A 17 -6.96 0.98 -13.96
CA LYS A 17 -5.73 0.52 -14.64
C LYS A 17 -4.54 0.91 -13.79
N LEU A 18 -3.70 -0.06 -13.46
CA LEU A 18 -2.57 0.14 -12.58
C LEU A 18 -1.34 -0.59 -13.11
N SER A 19 -0.19 0.08 -13.05
CA SER A 19 1.12 -0.50 -13.32
C SER A 19 2.09 -0.13 -12.20
N LEU A 20 2.82 -1.12 -11.71
CA LEU A 20 3.76 -1.02 -10.61
C LEU A 20 5.10 -1.65 -11.00
N ARG A 21 6.22 -0.95 -10.69
CA ARG A 21 7.58 -1.50 -10.73
C ARG A 21 8.21 -1.38 -9.35
N LEU A 22 8.67 -2.52 -8.79
CA LEU A 22 9.21 -2.59 -7.43
C LEU A 22 10.61 -1.97 -7.31
N SER A 23 11.40 -1.99 -8.37
CA SER A 23 12.75 -1.42 -8.42
C SER A 23 12.74 -0.14 -9.25
N GLY A 24 12.01 0.87 -8.77
CA GLY A 24 11.82 2.15 -9.41
C GLY A 24 12.61 3.29 -8.76
N GLU A 25 12.24 4.51 -9.10
CA GLU A 25 12.79 5.77 -8.58
C GLU A 25 11.73 6.59 -7.82
N GLY A 26 10.55 6.02 -7.60
CA GLY A 26 9.41 6.70 -6.99
C GLY A 26 8.72 7.65 -7.96
N SER A 27 8.68 7.28 -9.23
CA SER A 27 8.06 8.06 -10.30
C SER A 27 6.74 7.45 -10.76
N GLY A 28 5.95 8.23 -11.52
CA GLY A 28 4.70 7.76 -12.09
C GLY A 28 3.64 8.85 -12.17
N LYS A 29 2.44 8.44 -12.57
CA LYS A 29 1.28 9.33 -12.67
C LYS A 29 0.08 8.68 -11.99
N ILE A 30 -0.47 9.36 -10.99
CA ILE A 30 -1.59 8.86 -10.20
C ILE A 30 -2.79 9.77 -10.41
N GLY A 31 -3.92 9.18 -10.76
CA GLY A 31 -5.19 9.87 -10.94
C GLY A 31 -6.34 8.90 -10.64
N THR A 32 -6.87 8.96 -9.43
CA THR A 32 -7.97 8.11 -8.97
C THR A 32 -9.34 8.81 -9.02
N GLY A 33 -9.33 10.14 -9.18
CA GLY A 33 -10.51 10.97 -8.99
C GLY A 33 -10.76 11.34 -7.53
N VAL A 34 -9.93 10.85 -6.60
CA VAL A 34 -9.97 11.15 -5.16
C VAL A 34 -8.66 11.87 -4.78
N PRO A 35 -8.64 13.21 -4.72
CA PRO A 35 -7.39 13.98 -4.63
C PRO A 35 -6.52 13.65 -3.42
N PHE A 36 -7.14 13.37 -2.27
CA PHE A 36 -6.40 12.99 -1.07
C PHE A 36 -5.74 11.61 -1.20
N LEU A 37 -6.43 10.63 -1.81
CA LEU A 37 -5.86 9.32 -2.10
C LEU A 37 -4.70 9.44 -3.12
N ASP A 38 -4.84 10.28 -4.15
CA ASP A 38 -3.76 10.55 -5.12
C ASP A 38 -2.50 11.05 -4.42
N HIS A 39 -2.67 11.97 -3.46
CA HIS A 39 -1.57 12.47 -2.65
C HIS A 39 -0.93 11.37 -1.80
N MET A 40 -1.73 10.56 -1.10
CA MET A 40 -1.22 9.45 -0.28
C MET A 40 -0.47 8.40 -1.10
N LEU A 41 -0.99 8.03 -2.26
CA LEU A 41 -0.33 7.08 -3.16
C LEU A 41 0.95 7.63 -3.79
N THR A 42 1.01 8.95 -4.02
CA THR A 42 2.24 9.63 -4.45
C THR A 42 3.32 9.54 -3.36
N LEU A 43 2.96 9.75 -2.09
CA LEU A 43 3.89 9.58 -0.97
C LEU A 43 4.35 8.12 -0.83
N PHE A 44 3.43 7.17 -0.92
CA PHE A 44 3.76 5.75 -0.91
C PHE A 44 4.77 5.38 -2.00
N SER A 45 4.50 5.78 -3.25
CA SER A 45 5.39 5.57 -4.40
C SER A 45 6.77 6.20 -4.17
N ARG A 46 6.79 7.48 -3.77
CA ARG A 46 8.03 8.25 -3.60
C ARG A 46 8.91 7.70 -2.48
N HIS A 47 8.33 7.40 -1.33
CA HIS A 47 9.06 6.91 -0.16
C HIS A 47 9.41 5.41 -0.24
N GLY A 48 8.68 4.64 -1.05
CA GLY A 48 8.98 3.25 -1.34
C GLY A 48 9.93 3.05 -2.52
N LEU A 49 10.23 4.12 -3.30
CA LEU A 49 10.97 4.06 -4.56
C LEU A 49 10.31 3.12 -5.58
N PHE A 50 8.98 3.05 -5.57
CA PHE A 50 8.20 2.31 -6.55
C PHE A 50 7.81 3.23 -7.71
N ASP A 51 7.93 2.77 -8.96
CA ASP A 51 7.27 3.49 -10.03
C ASP A 51 5.83 3.01 -10.12
N LEU A 52 4.89 3.94 -9.96
CA LEU A 52 3.47 3.65 -9.83
C LEU A 52 2.64 4.55 -10.74
N THR A 53 1.93 3.92 -11.68
CA THR A 53 0.97 4.62 -12.53
C THR A 53 -0.43 4.08 -12.27
N ILE A 54 -1.38 4.97 -11.97
CA ILE A 54 -2.78 4.64 -11.72
C ILE A 54 -3.67 5.57 -12.52
N ALA A 55 -4.63 4.98 -13.22
CA ALA A 55 -5.76 5.68 -13.79
C ALA A 55 -7.04 4.97 -13.33
N ALA A 56 -7.82 5.63 -12.49
CA ALA A 56 -9.09 5.11 -12.03
C ALA A 56 -10.23 6.08 -12.34
N LYS A 57 -11.42 5.51 -12.47
CA LYS A 57 -12.69 6.23 -12.58
C LYS A 57 -13.75 5.38 -11.88
N GLY A 58 -14.60 6.01 -11.08
CA GLY A 58 -15.71 5.36 -10.40
C GLY A 58 -16.84 6.34 -10.12
N ASP A 59 -17.81 5.87 -9.37
CA ASP A 59 -19.06 6.53 -8.98
C ASP A 59 -18.86 7.46 -7.77
N VAL A 60 -17.85 8.34 -7.85
CA VAL A 60 -17.47 9.29 -6.78
C VAL A 60 -18.58 10.26 -6.36
N GLU A 61 -19.66 10.33 -7.13
CA GLU A 61 -20.90 11.06 -6.77
C GLU A 61 -21.70 10.34 -5.68
N VAL A 62 -21.48 9.04 -5.47
CA VAL A 62 -22.06 8.27 -4.36
C VAL A 62 -21.23 8.54 -3.11
N ASP A 63 -19.99 8.06 -3.13
CA ASP A 63 -18.91 8.34 -2.17
C ASP A 63 -17.57 7.88 -2.76
N PHE A 64 -16.51 7.85 -1.96
CA PHE A 64 -15.19 7.41 -2.42
C PHE A 64 -14.89 5.93 -2.12
N HIS A 65 -15.79 5.20 -1.47
CA HIS A 65 -15.55 3.84 -0.96
C HIS A 65 -15.11 2.88 -2.06
N HIS A 66 -15.93 2.74 -3.12
CA HIS A 66 -15.67 1.79 -4.20
C HIS A 66 -14.33 2.06 -4.91
N VAL A 67 -14.00 3.34 -5.16
CA VAL A 67 -12.73 3.70 -5.80
C VAL A 67 -11.55 3.40 -4.88
N VAL A 68 -11.64 3.72 -3.60
CA VAL A 68 -10.57 3.50 -2.62
C VAL A 68 -10.30 2.02 -2.45
N GLU A 69 -11.34 1.20 -2.28
CA GLU A 69 -11.23 -0.25 -2.16
C GLU A 69 -10.64 -0.88 -3.43
N ASP A 70 -11.19 -0.59 -4.60
CA ASP A 70 -10.74 -1.17 -5.86
C ASP A 70 -9.32 -0.77 -6.25
N VAL A 71 -8.88 0.44 -5.92
CA VAL A 71 -7.48 0.85 -6.05
C VAL A 71 -6.59 0.06 -5.10
N GLY A 72 -7.02 -0.17 -3.85
CA GLY A 72 -6.31 -1.02 -2.89
C GLY A 72 -6.17 -2.46 -3.39
N ILE A 73 -7.26 -3.05 -3.92
CA ILE A 73 -7.25 -4.38 -4.54
C ILE A 73 -6.23 -4.43 -5.70
N CYS A 74 -6.32 -3.48 -6.64
CA CYS A 74 -5.44 -3.45 -7.81
C CYS A 74 -3.97 -3.27 -7.43
N LEU A 75 -3.66 -2.42 -6.45
CA LEU A 75 -2.30 -2.24 -5.96
C LEU A 75 -1.77 -3.51 -5.31
N GLY A 76 -2.57 -4.18 -4.48
CA GLY A 76 -2.21 -5.46 -3.87
C GLY A 76 -1.94 -6.55 -4.89
N GLU A 77 -2.82 -6.71 -5.90
CA GLU A 77 -2.60 -7.66 -6.99
C GLU A 77 -1.33 -7.33 -7.80
N ALA A 78 -1.08 -6.06 -8.09
CA ALA A 78 0.12 -5.65 -8.81
C ALA A 78 1.39 -5.99 -8.02
N PHE A 79 1.40 -5.79 -6.70
CA PHE A 79 2.49 -6.23 -5.83
C PHE A 79 2.70 -7.74 -5.91
N ARG A 80 1.64 -8.53 -5.78
CA ARG A 80 1.72 -9.99 -5.87
C ARG A 80 2.29 -10.46 -7.21
N ARG A 81 1.86 -9.85 -8.32
CA ARG A 81 2.39 -10.17 -9.67
C ARG A 81 3.85 -9.79 -9.81
N ALA A 82 4.24 -8.60 -9.30
CA ALA A 82 5.61 -8.11 -9.35
C ALA A 82 6.58 -8.91 -8.47
N LEU A 83 6.10 -9.50 -7.37
CA LEU A 83 6.86 -10.36 -6.46
C LEU A 83 7.14 -11.75 -7.06
N GLY A 84 6.24 -12.24 -7.94
CA GLY A 84 6.38 -13.55 -8.55
C GLY A 84 6.49 -14.68 -7.53
N ASP A 85 7.57 -15.44 -7.55
CA ASP A 85 7.82 -16.57 -6.65
C ASP A 85 8.41 -16.21 -5.29
N MET A 86 8.53 -14.92 -4.98
CA MET A 86 9.03 -14.36 -3.71
C MET A 86 10.44 -14.85 -3.31
N LYS A 87 11.25 -15.32 -4.26
CA LYS A 87 12.61 -15.76 -3.98
C LYS A 87 13.55 -14.58 -3.79
N GLY A 88 14.48 -14.74 -2.85
CA GLY A 88 15.57 -13.80 -2.62
C GLY A 88 15.15 -12.48 -1.95
N ILE A 89 13.88 -12.29 -1.59
CA ILE A 89 13.43 -11.08 -0.89
C ILE A 89 13.80 -11.13 0.60
N ARG A 90 13.88 -9.97 1.25
CA ARG A 90 14.05 -9.89 2.72
C ARG A 90 12.84 -10.39 3.48
N ARG A 91 11.66 -10.34 2.88
CA ARG A 91 10.36 -10.77 3.42
C ARG A 91 9.78 -9.84 4.48
N TYR A 92 10.56 -9.42 5.47
CA TYR A 92 10.12 -8.51 6.52
C TYR A 92 10.56 -7.10 6.26
N GLY A 93 9.67 -6.14 6.48
CA GLY A 93 9.95 -4.72 6.42
C GLY A 93 9.34 -3.98 7.59
N HIS A 94 10.04 -2.97 8.06
CA HIS A 94 9.60 -2.12 9.16
C HIS A 94 10.03 -0.69 8.92
N ALA A 95 9.14 0.26 9.22
CA ALA A 95 9.47 1.68 9.19
C ALA A 95 8.67 2.44 10.26
N VAL A 96 9.34 3.34 10.95
CA VAL A 96 8.71 4.33 11.82
C VAL A 96 8.96 5.69 11.20
N VAL A 97 7.89 6.44 10.94
CA VAL A 97 7.96 7.73 10.23
C VAL A 97 7.24 8.80 11.04
N PRO A 98 7.93 9.89 11.41
CA PRO A 98 7.30 11.06 11.97
C PRO A 98 6.73 11.97 10.86
N MET A 99 5.65 12.65 11.17
CA MET A 99 5.15 13.77 10.37
C MET A 99 4.67 14.86 11.32
N ILE A 100 5.55 15.84 11.55
CA ILE A 100 5.36 16.95 12.53
C ILE A 100 5.00 16.35 13.91
N GLU A 101 3.73 16.44 14.33
CA GLU A 101 3.24 15.95 15.63
C GLU A 101 2.69 14.53 15.59
N ALA A 102 2.72 13.86 14.44
CA ALA A 102 2.27 12.49 14.28
C ALA A 102 3.44 11.49 14.18
N LEU A 103 3.25 10.28 14.67
CA LEU A 103 4.20 9.18 14.55
C LEU A 103 3.47 7.88 14.19
N ALA A 104 3.83 7.28 13.06
CA ALA A 104 3.30 5.99 12.61
C ALA A 104 4.40 4.95 12.42
N ALA A 105 4.13 3.73 12.85
CA ALA A 105 4.95 2.55 12.64
C ALA A 105 4.19 1.56 11.73
N VAL A 106 4.87 1.06 10.69
CA VAL A 106 4.34 0.02 9.80
C VAL A 106 5.29 -1.16 9.77
N THR A 107 4.76 -2.36 9.95
CA THR A 107 5.50 -3.62 9.86
C THR A 107 4.81 -4.56 8.88
N VAL A 108 5.60 -5.21 8.03
CA VAL A 108 5.12 -6.06 6.94
C VAL A 108 5.80 -7.43 7.00
N ASP A 109 5.03 -8.50 6.83
CA ASP A 109 5.49 -9.86 6.48
C ASP A 109 4.90 -10.25 5.12
N VAL A 110 5.75 -10.40 4.11
CA VAL A 110 5.37 -10.91 2.79
C VAL A 110 5.27 -12.43 2.89
N SER A 111 4.14 -12.92 3.41
CA SER A 111 3.97 -14.31 3.83
C SER A 111 2.96 -15.10 2.99
N ALA A 112 2.27 -14.47 2.04
CA ALA A 112 1.09 -14.99 1.34
C ALA A 112 -0.07 -15.38 2.30
N ARG A 113 -0.08 -14.83 3.52
CA ARG A 113 -1.12 -14.97 4.54
C ARG A 113 -1.65 -13.58 4.90
N PRO A 114 -2.66 -13.09 4.18
CA PRO A 114 -3.14 -11.72 4.32
C PRO A 114 -3.73 -11.49 5.71
N HIS A 115 -3.34 -10.40 6.34
CA HIS A 115 -3.92 -9.94 7.59
C HIS A 115 -3.65 -8.46 7.77
N LEU A 116 -4.62 -7.71 8.31
CA LEU A 116 -4.44 -6.32 8.70
C LEU A 116 -4.67 -6.17 10.20
N VAL A 117 -3.71 -5.54 10.87
CA VAL A 117 -3.91 -4.90 12.17
C VAL A 117 -3.76 -3.40 11.97
N TYR A 118 -4.81 -2.66 12.21
CA TYR A 118 -4.82 -1.20 12.11
C TYR A 118 -5.18 -0.60 13.46
N ASN A 119 -4.22 0.09 14.06
CA ASN A 119 -4.39 0.78 15.34
C ASN A 119 -4.08 2.25 15.14
N SER A 120 -5.12 3.08 15.20
CA SER A 120 -5.05 4.53 14.98
C SER A 120 -5.93 5.25 15.99
N PRO A 121 -5.49 6.42 16.49
CA PRO A 121 -6.34 7.28 17.34
C PRO A 121 -7.39 8.06 16.54
N LEU A 122 -7.33 8.02 15.20
CA LEU A 122 -8.27 8.74 14.34
C LEU A 122 -9.66 8.11 14.44
N GLY A 123 -10.68 8.94 14.47
CA GLY A 123 -12.10 8.57 14.48
C GLY A 123 -12.77 8.76 13.12
N ASN A 124 -14.00 9.30 13.13
CA ASN A 124 -14.84 9.47 11.94
C ASN A 124 -14.74 10.90 11.37
N GLU A 125 -13.56 11.51 11.45
CA GLU A 125 -13.32 12.82 10.87
C GLU A 125 -13.09 12.76 9.35
N LYS A 126 -13.01 13.95 8.73
CA LYS A 126 -12.70 14.11 7.31
C LYS A 126 -11.42 14.93 7.11
N VAL A 127 -10.69 14.61 6.04
CA VAL A 127 -9.66 15.49 5.48
C VAL A 127 -10.18 16.06 4.16
N GLY A 128 -10.63 17.32 4.19
CA GLY A 128 -11.40 17.85 3.07
C GLY A 128 -12.71 17.09 2.88
N THR A 129 -12.88 16.46 1.74
CA THR A 129 -14.03 15.60 1.42
C THR A 129 -13.78 14.11 1.66
N PHE A 130 -12.56 13.72 2.07
CA PHE A 130 -12.16 12.33 2.25
C PHE A 130 -12.49 11.85 3.67
N ASP A 131 -13.25 10.76 3.78
CA ASP A 131 -13.54 10.11 5.05
C ASP A 131 -12.35 9.30 5.54
N VAL A 132 -11.90 9.56 6.77
CA VAL A 132 -10.68 8.95 7.34
C VAL A 132 -10.78 7.42 7.47
N GLU A 133 -11.98 6.90 7.68
CA GLU A 133 -12.24 5.45 7.73
C GLU A 133 -11.84 4.72 6.45
N LEU A 134 -11.83 5.39 5.30
CA LEU A 134 -11.41 4.81 4.02
C LEU A 134 -9.91 4.44 3.98
N VAL A 135 -9.11 4.96 4.90
CA VAL A 135 -7.71 4.55 5.04
C VAL A 135 -7.62 3.08 5.45
N GLU A 136 -8.43 2.66 6.43
CA GLU A 136 -8.47 1.25 6.85
C GLU A 136 -8.97 0.35 5.72
N GLU A 137 -10.01 0.77 4.99
CA GLU A 137 -10.54 0.00 3.84
C GLU A 137 -9.49 -0.17 2.74
N PHE A 138 -8.78 0.89 2.38
CA PHE A 138 -7.66 0.79 1.44
C PHE A 138 -6.59 -0.21 1.90
N LEU A 139 -6.15 -0.11 3.16
CA LEU A 139 -5.11 -0.97 3.73
C LEU A 139 -5.56 -2.42 3.81
N ARG A 140 -6.84 -2.67 4.11
CA ARG A 140 -7.46 -3.99 4.14
C ARG A 140 -7.49 -4.63 2.75
N ALA A 141 -7.99 -3.88 1.76
CA ALA A 141 -8.04 -4.32 0.37
C ALA A 141 -6.64 -4.62 -0.18
N PHE A 142 -5.67 -3.74 0.11
CA PHE A 142 -4.26 -3.93 -0.25
C PHE A 142 -3.65 -5.17 0.40
N ALA A 143 -3.77 -5.34 1.73
CA ALA A 143 -3.21 -6.47 2.45
C ALA A 143 -3.79 -7.80 1.95
N GLN A 144 -5.11 -7.86 1.76
CA GLN A 144 -5.82 -9.04 1.28
C GLN A 144 -5.36 -9.45 -0.12
N SER A 145 -5.24 -8.49 -1.03
CA SER A 145 -4.94 -8.77 -2.44
C SER A 145 -3.45 -9.02 -2.69
N SER A 146 -2.57 -8.40 -1.90
CA SER A 146 -1.11 -8.63 -1.99
C SER A 146 -0.67 -9.91 -1.28
N GLY A 147 -1.46 -10.43 -0.33
CA GLY A 147 -1.09 -11.56 0.52
C GLY A 147 -0.12 -11.18 1.63
N VAL A 148 -0.03 -9.91 2.01
CA VAL A 148 0.85 -9.47 3.09
C VAL A 148 0.14 -9.48 4.44
N CYS A 149 0.88 -9.79 5.51
CA CYS A 149 0.48 -9.49 6.86
C CYS A 149 0.98 -8.07 7.18
N LEU A 150 0.06 -7.14 7.40
CA LEU A 150 0.31 -5.71 7.56
C LEU A 150 -0.11 -5.25 8.95
N HIS A 151 0.81 -4.71 9.71
CA HIS A 151 0.55 -4.08 10.99
C HIS A 151 0.85 -2.59 10.91
N VAL A 152 -0.15 -1.77 11.20
CA VAL A 152 -0.07 -0.32 11.26
C VAL A 152 -0.40 0.12 12.69
N ASN A 153 0.52 0.84 13.31
CA ASN A 153 0.34 1.39 14.64
C ASN A 153 0.69 2.89 14.64
N VAL A 154 -0.32 3.72 14.83
CA VAL A 154 -0.14 5.15 15.03
C VAL A 154 0.04 5.37 16.53
N ALA A 155 1.25 5.77 16.92
CA ALA A 155 1.58 5.99 18.33
C ALA A 155 0.88 7.24 18.88
N TYR A 156 0.82 8.29 18.07
CA TYR A 156 0.13 9.55 18.35
C TYR A 156 0.02 10.40 17.07
N GLY A 157 -0.90 11.36 17.08
CA GLY A 157 -1.13 12.33 16.02
C GLY A 157 -2.44 13.06 16.29
N SER A 158 -2.44 14.37 16.18
CA SER A 158 -3.63 15.22 16.41
C SER A 158 -4.22 15.78 15.11
N ASN A 159 -3.42 15.84 14.03
CA ASN A 159 -3.88 16.24 12.72
C ASN A 159 -4.07 15.00 11.84
N ALA A 160 -5.29 14.75 11.39
CA ALA A 160 -5.62 13.57 10.59
C ALA A 160 -4.80 13.50 9.28
N HIS A 161 -4.58 14.63 8.60
CA HIS A 161 -3.76 14.69 7.38
C HIS A 161 -2.33 14.22 7.67
N HIS A 162 -1.66 14.79 8.68
CA HIS A 162 -0.29 14.42 9.05
C HIS A 162 -0.19 12.96 9.48
N THR A 163 -1.18 12.49 10.23
CA THR A 163 -1.25 11.11 10.69
C THR A 163 -1.31 10.13 9.53
N ILE A 164 -2.19 10.38 8.55
CA ILE A 164 -2.35 9.51 7.38
C ILE A 164 -1.11 9.60 6.47
N GLU A 165 -0.51 10.80 6.28
CA GLU A 165 0.76 10.92 5.57
C GLU A 165 1.87 10.07 6.21
N ALA A 166 2.00 10.11 7.55
CA ALA A 166 2.97 9.29 8.26
C ALA A 166 2.76 7.79 7.97
N VAL A 167 1.51 7.32 7.96
CA VAL A 167 1.15 5.93 7.63
C VAL A 167 1.58 5.57 6.22
N PHE A 168 1.21 6.36 5.20
CA PHE A 168 1.55 6.03 3.80
C PHE A 168 3.05 6.12 3.50
N LYS A 169 3.77 7.06 4.10
CA LYS A 169 5.23 7.12 4.04
C LYS A 169 5.88 5.90 4.68
N ALA A 170 5.41 5.51 5.87
CA ALA A 170 5.90 4.32 6.57
C ALA A 170 5.57 3.04 5.78
N LEU A 171 4.36 2.93 5.20
CA LEU A 171 3.97 1.80 4.36
C LEU A 171 4.90 1.66 3.14
N GLY A 172 5.15 2.76 2.42
CA GLY A 172 6.07 2.73 1.27
C GLY A 172 7.45 2.22 1.66
N ARG A 173 8.02 2.75 2.75
CA ARG A 173 9.35 2.35 3.25
C ARG A 173 9.39 0.90 3.75
N ALA A 174 8.38 0.47 4.50
CA ALA A 174 8.30 -0.90 5.03
C ALA A 174 8.14 -1.93 3.88
N MET A 175 7.28 -1.64 2.90
CA MET A 175 7.12 -2.47 1.71
C MET A 175 8.42 -2.53 0.89
N SER A 176 9.08 -1.40 0.67
CA SER A 176 10.37 -1.34 -0.03
C SER A 176 11.42 -2.24 0.64
N ALA A 177 11.54 -2.13 1.96
CA ALA A 177 12.47 -2.97 2.73
C ALA A 177 12.12 -4.47 2.63
N ALA A 178 10.82 -4.83 2.71
CA ALA A 178 10.37 -6.21 2.66
C ALA A 178 10.65 -6.88 1.31
N VAL A 179 10.48 -6.13 0.22
CA VAL A 179 10.64 -6.64 -1.15
C VAL A 179 12.06 -6.52 -1.68
N GLU A 180 12.98 -5.88 -0.96
CA GLU A 180 14.38 -5.77 -1.36
C GLU A 180 15.01 -7.15 -1.50
N LEU A 181 15.82 -7.33 -2.56
CA LEU A 181 16.56 -8.58 -2.78
C LEU A 181 17.80 -8.61 -1.88
N ASP A 182 17.93 -9.65 -1.08
CA ASP A 182 19.13 -9.92 -0.28
C ASP A 182 19.94 -11.04 -0.93
N PRO A 183 21.18 -10.78 -1.39
CA PRO A 183 21.99 -11.78 -2.09
C PRO A 183 22.36 -12.99 -1.21
N ARG A 184 22.19 -12.89 0.10
CA ARG A 184 22.41 -13.98 1.06
C ARG A 184 21.21 -14.95 1.11
N VAL A 185 20.01 -14.51 0.70
CA VAL A 185 18.79 -15.31 0.70
C VAL A 185 18.73 -16.16 -0.58
N LYS A 186 18.96 -17.46 -0.44
CA LYS A 186 18.92 -18.43 -1.55
C LYS A 186 17.54 -19.13 -1.57
N GLY A 187 16.66 -18.71 -2.46
CA GLY A 187 15.31 -19.26 -2.57
C GLY A 187 14.26 -18.50 -1.74
N VAL A 188 13.19 -19.20 -1.37
CA VAL A 188 12.09 -18.61 -0.60
C VAL A 188 12.50 -18.45 0.88
N PRO A 189 12.34 -17.27 1.50
CA PRO A 189 12.76 -17.01 2.87
C PRO A 189 11.78 -17.61 3.90
N SER A 190 11.68 -18.94 3.92
CA SER A 190 10.80 -19.69 4.82
C SER A 190 11.44 -21.04 5.20
N THR A 191 11.38 -21.38 6.48
CA THR A 191 11.81 -22.71 6.98
C THR A 191 10.96 -23.86 6.45
N LYS A 192 9.75 -23.55 5.93
CA LYS A 192 8.85 -24.52 5.29
C LYS A 192 9.15 -24.73 3.80
N GLY A 193 10.06 -23.91 3.21
CA GLY A 193 10.37 -23.95 1.76
C GLY A 193 9.32 -23.29 0.86
N VAL A 194 8.19 -22.85 1.41
CA VAL A 194 7.10 -22.19 0.71
C VAL A 194 6.56 -21.02 1.56
N LEU A 195 5.91 -20.04 0.91
CA LEU A 195 5.09 -19.01 1.52
C LEU A 195 3.63 -19.25 1.12
N GLY A 196 2.72 -19.20 2.11
CA GLY A 196 1.30 -19.50 1.98
C GLY A 196 0.83 -20.55 2.97
#